data_0e447c6ef4af8fb2986b7f9058e6c99d
#
_entry.id   0e447c6ef4af8fb2986b7f9058e6c99d
#
_cell.length_a   1.000
_cell.length_b   1.000
_cell.length_c   1.000
_cell.angle_alpha   90.00
_cell.angle_beta   90.00
_cell.angle_gamma   90.00
#
_symmetry.space_group_name_H-M   'P 1'
#
loop_
_entity.id
_entity.type
_entity.pdbx_description
1 polymer ?
#
loop_
_entity_poly.entity_id
_entity_poly.type
_entity_poly.pdbx_seq_one_letter_code
_entity_poly.pdbx_strand_id
1 'polypeptide(L)'
;MKLVNFLYKGEKNIGALLDDGVCSFKSISDKYSMSMMEFIEQIDDLSPKVSKFINSNPEVIPLSEIEFLPVIERPGKVLAVGLNYKDHAKETGMDLPKVPMIFTKQSTSVLGHQGEIHKPKVSDAVDYEGEMAFVIGKKCRHVSKEDALDVIAGVTICNDVSVRDWQIASPTCLLYTSPSPRDSSK
;
A
#
# COMPACT_ATOMS: atom_id res chain seq x y z
N MET A 1 13.44 4.75 7.94
CA MET A 1 12.25 5.09 8.75
C MET A 1 11.08 4.27 8.25
N LYS A 2 10.30 3.63 9.13
CA LYS A 2 9.10 2.86 8.79
C LYS A 2 7.87 3.72 9.06
N LEU A 3 7.24 4.26 8.04
CA LEU A 3 6.04 5.11 8.16
C LEU A 3 4.78 4.26 8.31
N VAL A 4 3.85 4.71 9.13
CA VAL A 4 2.55 4.06 9.36
C VAL A 4 1.42 5.07 9.36
N ASN A 5 0.26 4.62 8.87
CA ASN A 5 -1.01 5.32 8.93
C ASN A 5 -1.94 4.49 9.82
N PHE A 6 -2.56 5.09 10.83
CA PHE A 6 -3.30 4.35 11.85
C PHE A 6 -4.41 5.17 12.51
N LEU A 7 -5.40 4.47 13.06
CA LEU A 7 -6.38 5.01 13.99
C LEU A 7 -5.90 4.81 15.42
N TYR A 8 -6.00 5.84 16.23
CA TYR A 8 -5.79 5.81 17.67
C TYR A 8 -6.89 6.60 18.35
N LYS A 9 -7.64 5.98 19.27
CA LYS A 9 -8.79 6.59 19.96
C LYS A 9 -9.80 7.24 18.99
N GLY A 10 -10.02 6.62 17.83
CA GLY A 10 -10.95 7.09 16.81
C GLY A 10 -10.41 8.21 15.91
N GLU A 11 -9.19 8.67 16.12
CA GLU A 11 -8.56 9.70 15.30
C GLU A 11 -7.51 9.13 14.36
N LYS A 12 -7.46 9.64 13.13
CA LYS A 12 -6.43 9.29 12.16
C LYS A 12 -5.11 9.95 12.51
N ASN A 13 -4.05 9.16 12.43
CA ASN A 13 -2.69 9.58 12.70
C ASN A 13 -1.74 9.02 11.65
N ILE A 14 -0.69 9.78 11.39
CA ILE A 14 0.52 9.27 10.74
C ILE A 14 1.65 9.25 11.76
N GLY A 15 2.58 8.31 11.57
CA GLY A 15 3.68 8.16 12.50
C GLY A 15 4.77 7.23 12.00
N ALA A 16 5.64 6.84 12.89
CA ALA A 16 6.67 5.84 12.63
C ALA A 16 6.48 4.60 13.51
N LEU A 17 6.72 3.44 12.91
CA LEU A 17 6.81 2.17 13.62
C LEU A 17 8.18 2.09 14.29
N LEU A 18 8.16 1.82 15.59
CA LEU A 18 9.31 1.55 16.46
C LEU A 18 9.25 0.10 16.94
N ASP A 19 10.26 -0.35 17.68
CA ASP A 19 10.33 -1.74 18.15
C ASP A 19 9.18 -2.08 19.11
N ASP A 20 8.77 -1.12 19.95
CA ASP A 20 7.75 -1.29 21.00
C ASP A 20 6.36 -0.79 20.62
N GLY A 21 6.16 -0.24 19.43
CA GLY A 21 4.88 0.31 19.01
C GLY A 21 5.01 1.41 17.94
N VAL A 22 4.16 2.43 18.00
CA VAL A 22 4.19 3.56 17.07
C VAL A 22 4.35 4.89 17.80
N CYS A 23 5.06 5.84 17.23
CA CYS A 23 5.04 7.21 17.66
C CYS A 23 4.23 8.06 16.67
N SER A 24 3.30 8.88 17.21
CA SER A 24 2.50 9.78 16.39
C SER A 24 3.26 11.07 16.06
N PHE A 25 3.22 11.51 14.82
CA PHE A 25 3.85 12.78 14.42
C PHE A 25 3.07 14.00 14.92
N LYS A 26 1.81 13.85 15.32
CA LYS A 26 1.07 14.88 16.05
C LYS A 26 1.80 15.35 17.32
N SER A 27 2.55 14.46 17.96
CA SER A 27 3.36 14.79 19.14
C SER A 27 4.51 15.77 18.85
N ILE A 28 4.89 15.95 17.58
CA ILE A 28 5.87 16.98 17.19
C ILE A 28 5.21 18.36 17.18
N SER A 29 4.08 18.49 16.52
CA SER A 29 3.23 19.69 16.50
C SER A 29 1.94 19.40 15.71
N ASP A 30 0.91 20.25 15.88
CA ASP A 30 -0.36 20.17 15.14
C ASP A 30 -0.19 20.25 13.61
N LYS A 31 0.92 20.79 13.13
CA LYS A 31 1.26 20.81 11.69
C LYS A 31 1.37 19.43 11.07
N TYR A 32 1.60 18.40 11.89
CA TYR A 32 1.67 17.00 11.44
C TYR A 32 0.30 16.27 11.51
N SER A 33 -0.79 16.99 11.80
CA SER A 33 -2.17 16.52 11.63
C SER A 33 -2.54 16.54 10.14
N MET A 34 -1.81 15.80 9.33
CA MET A 34 -1.95 15.74 7.89
C MET A 34 -2.10 14.28 7.43
N SER A 35 -2.54 14.07 6.21
CA SER A 35 -2.56 12.73 5.60
C SER A 35 -1.15 12.25 5.25
N MET A 36 -1.00 10.94 5.05
CA MET A 36 0.27 10.38 4.56
C MET A 36 0.65 10.93 3.19
N MET A 37 -0.31 11.23 2.32
CA MET A 37 -0.03 11.84 1.01
C MET A 37 0.59 13.23 1.15
N GLU A 38 -0.03 14.09 1.98
CA GLU A 38 0.50 15.44 2.25
C GLU A 38 1.89 15.39 2.91
N PHE A 39 2.14 14.38 3.76
CA PHE A 39 3.46 14.16 4.33
C PHE A 39 4.48 13.76 3.26
N ILE A 40 4.11 12.85 2.36
CA ILE A 40 4.98 12.37 1.28
C ILE A 40 5.31 13.51 0.29
N GLU A 41 4.36 14.38 -0.03
CA GLU A 41 4.59 15.55 -0.89
C GLU A 41 5.65 16.51 -0.30
N GLN A 42 5.82 16.49 1.03
CA GLN A 42 6.76 17.35 1.76
C GLN A 42 7.90 16.53 2.43
N ILE A 43 8.13 15.30 1.98
CA ILE A 43 9.00 14.35 2.68
C ILE A 43 10.44 14.85 2.82
N ASP A 44 10.95 15.56 1.82
CA ASP A 44 12.31 16.09 1.82
C ASP A 44 12.51 17.13 2.94
N ASP A 45 11.48 17.95 3.21
CA ASP A 45 11.51 18.99 4.25
C ASP A 45 11.18 18.45 5.65
N LEU A 46 10.29 17.45 5.73
CA LEU A 46 9.78 16.93 6.99
C LEU A 46 10.61 15.77 7.55
N SER A 47 11.19 14.95 6.69
CA SER A 47 11.95 13.75 7.09
C SER A 47 13.09 14.04 8.08
N PRO A 48 13.92 15.10 7.93
CA PRO A 48 14.96 15.39 8.91
C PRO A 48 14.41 15.71 10.31
N LYS A 49 13.28 16.43 10.39
CA LYS A 49 12.63 16.80 11.66
C LYS A 49 12.02 15.60 12.35
N VAL A 50 11.34 14.75 11.56
CA VAL A 50 10.76 13.49 12.04
C VAL A 50 11.85 12.54 12.52
N SER A 51 12.94 12.40 11.78
CA SER A 51 14.08 11.56 12.18
C SER A 51 14.69 12.03 13.52
N LYS A 52 14.83 13.35 13.71
CA LYS A 52 15.28 13.91 14.98
C LYS A 52 14.30 13.59 16.13
N PHE A 53 12.99 13.69 15.88
CA PHE A 53 11.95 13.35 16.86
C PHE A 53 11.99 11.86 17.23
N ILE A 54 12.06 10.96 16.26
CA ILE A 54 12.17 9.52 16.50
C ILE A 54 13.37 9.20 17.39
N ASN A 55 14.52 9.85 17.16
CA ASN A 55 15.73 9.65 17.94
C ASN A 55 15.70 10.31 19.34
N SER A 56 14.67 11.11 19.66
CA SER A 56 14.53 11.74 20.98
C SER A 56 13.78 10.88 22.00
N ASN A 57 13.57 9.60 21.71
CA ASN A 57 12.80 8.67 22.54
C ASN A 57 11.38 9.16 22.82
N PRO A 58 10.55 9.31 21.76
CA PRO A 58 9.19 9.83 21.88
C PRO A 58 8.28 8.88 22.66
N GLU A 59 7.13 9.40 23.09
CA GLU A 59 6.06 8.56 23.62
C GLU A 59 5.64 7.52 22.56
N VAL A 60 5.52 6.27 22.99
CA VAL A 60 5.17 5.12 22.16
C VAL A 60 3.77 4.65 22.49
N ILE A 61 2.94 4.52 21.45
CA ILE A 61 1.60 3.95 21.54
C ILE A 61 1.72 2.44 21.22
N PRO A 62 1.26 1.55 22.10
CA PRO A 62 1.30 0.10 21.85
C PRO A 62 0.51 -0.29 20.59
N LEU A 63 0.99 -1.28 19.86
CA LEU A 63 0.29 -1.77 18.64
C LEU A 63 -1.11 -2.31 18.94
N SER A 64 -1.35 -2.79 20.15
CA SER A 64 -2.69 -3.26 20.58
C SER A 64 -3.73 -2.17 20.73
N GLU A 65 -3.33 -0.90 20.76
CA GLU A 65 -4.22 0.24 20.92
C GLU A 65 -4.54 0.96 19.60
N ILE A 66 -3.98 0.48 18.49
CA ILE A 66 -4.16 1.09 17.18
C ILE A 66 -4.85 0.14 16.20
N GLU A 67 -5.45 0.72 15.18
CA GLU A 67 -5.88 0.02 13.97
C GLU A 67 -5.05 0.54 12.80
N PHE A 68 -4.39 -0.36 12.07
CA PHE A 68 -3.62 0.02 10.89
C PHE A 68 -4.53 0.43 9.75
N LEU A 69 -4.29 1.59 9.19
CA LEU A 69 -4.90 2.04 7.95
C LEU A 69 -3.99 1.71 6.76
N PRO A 70 -4.53 1.69 5.52
CA PRO A 70 -3.69 1.60 4.34
C PRO A 70 -2.62 2.69 4.36
N VAL A 71 -1.40 2.38 3.90
CA VAL A 71 -0.32 3.39 3.82
C VAL A 71 -0.79 4.63 3.07
N ILE A 72 -1.48 4.43 1.95
CA ILE A 72 -2.21 5.48 1.23
C ILE A 72 -3.68 5.09 1.19
N GLU A 73 -4.54 5.80 1.90
CA GLU A 73 -5.95 5.45 2.03
C GLU A 73 -6.75 5.57 0.72
N ARG A 74 -6.38 6.52 -0.12
CA ARG A 74 -7.05 6.74 -1.42
C ARG A 74 -6.01 7.07 -2.50
N PRO A 75 -5.26 6.08 -2.97
CA PRO A 75 -4.32 6.29 -4.07
C PRO A 75 -5.07 6.71 -5.33
N GLY A 76 -4.54 7.66 -6.06
CA GLY A 76 -5.12 8.06 -7.35
C GLY A 76 -5.08 6.93 -8.38
N LYS A 77 -4.07 6.06 -8.28
CA LYS A 77 -3.90 4.87 -9.12
C LYS A 77 -3.22 3.78 -8.30
N VAL A 78 -3.63 2.53 -8.54
CA VAL A 78 -2.90 1.34 -8.13
C VAL A 78 -2.59 0.57 -9.41
N LEU A 79 -1.31 0.50 -9.78
CA LEU A 79 -0.84 -0.20 -10.98
C LEU A 79 -0.09 -1.44 -10.53
N ALA A 80 -0.42 -2.56 -11.10
CA ALA A 80 0.25 -3.83 -10.86
C ALA A 80 0.93 -4.34 -12.13
N VAL A 81 1.96 -5.15 -11.96
CA VAL A 81 2.73 -5.75 -13.05
C VAL A 81 2.57 -7.27 -12.98
N GLY A 82 1.85 -7.85 -13.92
CA GLY A 82 1.64 -9.29 -14.00
C GLY A 82 2.88 -10.03 -14.48
N LEU A 83 3.02 -11.31 -14.04
CA LEU A 83 4.13 -12.21 -14.39
C LEU A 83 5.52 -11.58 -14.17
N ASN A 84 5.66 -10.79 -13.11
CA ASN A 84 6.87 -10.07 -12.74
C ASN A 84 7.90 -10.94 -12.00
N TYR A 85 7.52 -12.17 -11.57
CA TYR A 85 8.40 -13.16 -10.94
C TYR A 85 8.65 -14.33 -11.91
N LYS A 86 9.93 -14.60 -12.21
CA LYS A 86 10.33 -15.65 -13.14
C LYS A 86 9.88 -17.05 -12.72
N ASP A 87 9.91 -17.33 -11.41
CA ASP A 87 9.50 -18.62 -10.87
C ASP A 87 7.99 -18.82 -11.04
N HIS A 88 7.20 -17.77 -10.82
CA HIS A 88 5.74 -17.82 -11.04
C HIS A 88 5.39 -18.08 -12.52
N ALA A 89 6.07 -17.42 -13.46
CA ALA A 89 5.87 -17.69 -14.89
C ALA A 89 6.19 -19.14 -15.23
N LYS A 90 7.26 -19.70 -14.65
CA LYS A 90 7.66 -21.10 -14.85
C LYS A 90 6.64 -22.09 -14.27
N GLU A 91 6.13 -21.82 -13.07
CA GLU A 91 5.11 -22.65 -12.41
C GLU A 91 3.80 -22.69 -13.19
N THR A 92 3.39 -21.56 -13.75
CA THR A 92 2.17 -21.45 -14.56
C THR A 92 2.36 -21.91 -16.02
N GLY A 93 3.58 -22.27 -16.43
CA GLY A 93 3.89 -22.65 -17.80
C GLY A 93 3.77 -21.51 -18.82
N MET A 94 3.77 -20.26 -18.35
CA MET A 94 3.66 -19.08 -19.22
C MET A 94 5.04 -18.56 -19.60
N ASP A 95 5.16 -18.07 -20.84
CA ASP A 95 6.35 -17.35 -21.27
C ASP A 95 6.45 -15.99 -20.55
N LEU A 96 7.70 -15.59 -20.29
CA LEU A 96 7.94 -14.24 -19.74
C LEU A 96 7.49 -13.18 -20.76
N PRO A 97 6.69 -12.19 -20.32
CA PRO A 97 6.25 -11.12 -21.19
C PRO A 97 7.43 -10.33 -21.77
N LYS A 98 7.40 -10.03 -23.08
CA LYS A 98 8.42 -9.17 -23.73
C LYS A 98 8.35 -7.71 -23.29
N VAL A 99 7.18 -7.27 -22.83
CA VAL A 99 6.91 -5.95 -22.26
C VAL A 99 6.14 -6.13 -20.95
N PRO A 100 6.27 -5.22 -19.98
CA PRO A 100 5.53 -5.33 -18.73
C PRO A 100 4.01 -5.42 -18.98
N MET A 101 3.38 -6.43 -18.38
CA MET A 101 1.92 -6.58 -18.40
C MET A 101 1.35 -5.76 -17.25
N ILE A 102 0.83 -4.56 -17.56
CA ILE A 102 0.33 -3.63 -16.56
C ILE A 102 -1.19 -3.72 -16.47
N PHE A 103 -1.70 -3.85 -15.24
CA PHE A 103 -3.11 -3.78 -14.93
C PHE A 103 -3.36 -2.87 -13.73
N THR A 104 -4.63 -2.59 -13.43
CA THR A 104 -5.00 -1.69 -12.34
C THR A 104 -5.79 -2.43 -11.27
N LYS A 105 -5.54 -2.10 -10.02
CA LYS A 105 -6.45 -2.39 -8.91
C LYS A 105 -7.27 -1.14 -8.61
N GLN A 106 -8.47 -1.32 -8.10
CA GLN A 106 -9.31 -0.17 -7.75
C GLN A 106 -8.71 0.58 -6.55
N SER A 107 -8.72 1.91 -6.61
CA SER A 107 -8.22 2.74 -5.49
C SER A 107 -9.01 2.53 -4.18
N THR A 108 -10.19 1.94 -4.26
CA THR A 108 -11.03 1.58 -3.11
C THR A 108 -10.77 0.17 -2.57
N SER A 109 -9.89 -0.61 -3.19
CA SER A 109 -9.54 -1.97 -2.74
C SER A 109 -8.36 -2.01 -1.77
N VAL A 110 -7.78 -0.86 -1.44
CA VAL A 110 -6.68 -0.81 -0.47
C VAL A 110 -7.19 -1.06 0.95
N LEU A 111 -6.47 -1.90 1.68
CA LEU A 111 -6.82 -2.33 3.02
C LEU A 111 -5.59 -2.19 3.94
N GLY A 112 -5.81 -1.84 5.20
CA GLY A 112 -4.75 -1.76 6.22
C GLY A 112 -4.27 -3.15 6.63
N HIS A 113 -3.10 -3.19 7.28
CA HIS A 113 -2.56 -4.42 7.86
C HIS A 113 -3.58 -5.02 8.86
N GLN A 114 -3.80 -6.33 8.78
CA GLN A 114 -4.80 -7.07 9.56
C GLN A 114 -6.27 -6.72 9.26
N GLY A 115 -6.55 -5.92 8.24
CA GLY A 115 -7.92 -5.68 7.82
C GLY A 115 -8.58 -6.93 7.24
N GLU A 116 -9.90 -7.03 7.35
CA GLU A 116 -10.67 -8.19 6.90
C GLU A 116 -10.82 -8.21 5.38
N ILE A 117 -10.43 -9.33 4.76
CA ILE A 117 -10.63 -9.58 3.33
C ILE A 117 -11.99 -10.26 3.16
N HIS A 118 -12.91 -9.57 2.50
CA HIS A 118 -14.26 -10.11 2.23
C HIS A 118 -14.23 -11.08 1.05
N LYS A 119 -14.35 -12.37 1.33
CA LYS A 119 -14.49 -13.40 0.30
C LYS A 119 -15.83 -13.22 -0.44
N PRO A 120 -15.87 -13.12 -1.78
CA PRO A 120 -17.11 -13.03 -2.52
C PRO A 120 -17.89 -14.36 -2.40
N LYS A 121 -19.23 -14.27 -2.26
CA LYS A 121 -20.10 -15.45 -2.12
C LYS A 121 -20.13 -16.36 -3.36
N VAL A 122 -19.72 -15.82 -4.50
CA VAL A 122 -19.79 -16.48 -5.81
C VAL A 122 -18.50 -17.19 -6.22
N SER A 123 -17.47 -17.17 -5.36
CA SER A 123 -16.20 -17.86 -5.62
C SER A 123 -15.58 -18.43 -4.36
N ASP A 124 -14.96 -19.59 -4.50
CA ASP A 124 -14.09 -20.22 -3.51
C ASP A 124 -12.60 -20.14 -3.87
N ALA A 125 -12.27 -19.47 -4.98
CA ALA A 125 -10.93 -19.41 -5.53
C ALA A 125 -10.21 -18.08 -5.18
N VAL A 126 -10.40 -17.60 -3.93
CA VAL A 126 -9.65 -16.45 -3.42
C VAL A 126 -8.23 -16.88 -3.08
N ASP A 127 -7.27 -16.18 -3.63
CA ASP A 127 -5.85 -16.47 -3.50
C ASP A 127 -5.07 -15.22 -3.06
N TYR A 128 -3.93 -15.43 -2.41
CA TYR A 128 -3.04 -14.35 -1.96
C TYR A 128 -1.82 -14.24 -2.87
N GLU A 129 -1.34 -13.03 -3.04
CA GLU A 129 -0.09 -12.73 -3.76
C GLU A 129 0.76 -11.77 -2.96
N GLY A 130 1.88 -12.26 -2.42
CA GLY A 130 2.85 -11.43 -1.71
C GLY A 130 3.65 -10.58 -2.69
N GLU A 131 3.44 -9.26 -2.69
CA GLU A 131 4.02 -8.33 -3.64
C GLU A 131 4.82 -7.21 -2.97
N MET A 132 5.84 -6.72 -3.68
CA MET A 132 6.55 -5.50 -3.33
C MET A 132 5.86 -4.31 -4.01
N ALA A 133 5.40 -3.35 -3.22
CA ALA A 133 4.75 -2.15 -3.71
C ALA A 133 5.64 -0.92 -3.55
N PHE A 134 5.66 -0.07 -4.58
CA PHE A 134 6.36 1.21 -4.60
C PHE A 134 5.35 2.35 -4.49
N VAL A 135 5.59 3.27 -3.56
CA VAL A 135 4.79 4.49 -3.42
C VAL A 135 5.49 5.61 -4.20
N ILE A 136 4.81 6.13 -5.22
CA ILE A 136 5.32 7.26 -5.99
C ILE A 136 5.10 8.54 -5.20
N GLY A 137 6.18 9.27 -4.93
CA GLY A 137 6.17 10.48 -4.10
C GLY A 137 6.19 11.79 -4.88
N LYS A 138 6.50 11.74 -6.17
CA LYS A 138 6.62 12.96 -7.00
C LYS A 138 5.74 12.85 -8.23
N LYS A 139 5.05 13.95 -8.59
CA LYS A 139 4.34 14.02 -9.86
C LYS A 139 5.35 13.92 -11.00
N CYS A 140 5.25 12.87 -11.82
CA CYS A 140 6.23 12.56 -12.84
C CYS A 140 5.59 12.06 -14.13
N ARG A 141 6.33 12.19 -15.24
CA ARG A 141 5.98 11.66 -16.57
C ARG A 141 7.28 11.50 -17.38
N HIS A 142 7.35 10.40 -18.15
CA HIS A 142 8.52 10.11 -19.00
C HIS A 142 9.85 10.07 -18.23
N VAL A 143 9.82 9.51 -17.01
CA VAL A 143 11.01 9.34 -16.18
C VAL A 143 11.94 8.32 -16.82
N SER A 144 13.22 8.62 -16.89
CA SER A 144 14.22 7.68 -17.39
C SER A 144 14.40 6.49 -16.41
N LYS A 145 14.99 5.41 -16.86
CA LYS A 145 15.30 4.27 -15.99
C LYS A 145 16.29 4.66 -14.88
N GLU A 146 17.23 5.52 -15.20
CA GLU A 146 18.26 6.01 -14.29
C GLU A 146 17.65 6.84 -13.15
N ASP A 147 16.62 7.65 -13.47
CA ASP A 147 15.96 8.57 -12.53
C ASP A 147 14.74 7.92 -11.83
N ALA A 148 14.41 6.66 -12.15
CA ALA A 148 13.18 6.01 -11.67
C ALA A 148 13.11 5.94 -10.14
N LEU A 149 14.23 5.78 -9.45
CA LEU A 149 14.28 5.73 -7.98
C LEU A 149 14.04 7.10 -7.33
N ASP A 150 14.31 8.19 -8.03
CA ASP A 150 14.19 9.54 -7.49
C ASP A 150 12.74 10.02 -7.33
N VAL A 151 11.80 9.29 -7.94
CA VAL A 151 10.36 9.57 -7.83
C VAL A 151 9.65 8.69 -6.82
N ILE A 152 10.34 7.71 -6.22
CA ILE A 152 9.80 6.78 -5.23
C ILE A 152 9.95 7.39 -3.84
N ALA A 153 8.82 7.52 -3.12
CA ALA A 153 8.82 7.95 -1.72
C ALA A 153 9.20 6.82 -0.75
N GLY A 154 8.87 5.59 -1.11
CA GLY A 154 9.15 4.44 -0.28
C GLY A 154 8.62 3.14 -0.87
N VAL A 155 8.89 2.05 -0.13
CA VAL A 155 8.48 0.71 -0.49
C VAL A 155 7.68 0.08 0.65
N THR A 156 6.75 -0.80 0.31
CA THR A 156 6.01 -1.60 1.28
C THR A 156 5.73 -2.99 0.70
N ILE A 157 5.28 -3.90 1.56
CA ILE A 157 4.75 -5.20 1.14
C ILE A 157 3.24 -5.09 1.04
N CYS A 158 2.66 -5.65 0.00
CA CYS A 158 1.22 -5.78 -0.13
C CYS A 158 0.80 -7.22 -0.43
N ASN A 159 -0.47 -7.50 -0.29
CA ASN A 159 -1.10 -8.73 -0.71
C ASN A 159 -2.05 -8.38 -1.86
N ASP A 160 -1.70 -8.78 -3.08
CA ASP A 160 -2.54 -8.62 -4.26
C ASP A 160 -3.58 -9.73 -4.34
N VAL A 161 -4.58 -9.65 -3.47
CA VAL A 161 -5.64 -10.64 -3.36
C VAL A 161 -6.39 -10.77 -4.68
N SER A 162 -6.47 -12.00 -5.20
CA SER A 162 -7.05 -12.32 -6.51
C SER A 162 -8.12 -13.41 -6.40
N VAL A 163 -9.15 -13.32 -7.23
CA VAL A 163 -10.19 -14.35 -7.40
C VAL A 163 -9.88 -15.09 -8.69
N ARG A 164 -9.23 -16.26 -8.57
CA ARG A 164 -8.57 -16.96 -9.69
C ARG A 164 -9.51 -17.45 -10.78
N ASP A 165 -10.65 -18.02 -10.42
CA ASP A 165 -11.65 -18.47 -11.37
C ASP A 165 -12.19 -17.33 -12.24
N TRP A 166 -12.43 -16.17 -11.65
CA TRP A 166 -12.87 -14.97 -12.36
C TRP A 166 -11.75 -14.35 -13.20
N GLN A 167 -10.54 -14.32 -12.67
CA GLN A 167 -9.37 -13.84 -13.40
C GLN A 167 -9.14 -14.63 -14.69
N ILE A 168 -9.27 -15.98 -14.63
CA ILE A 168 -9.05 -16.85 -15.78
C ILE A 168 -10.23 -16.78 -16.76
N ALA A 169 -11.45 -16.73 -16.26
CA ALA A 169 -12.66 -16.70 -17.08
C ALA A 169 -12.83 -15.37 -17.84
N SER A 170 -12.25 -14.27 -17.33
CA SER A 170 -12.44 -12.93 -17.91
C SER A 170 -11.10 -12.19 -18.08
N PRO A 171 -10.24 -12.63 -19.00
CA PRO A 171 -8.88 -12.10 -19.15
C PRO A 171 -8.83 -10.61 -19.54
N THR A 172 -9.96 -10.01 -19.92
CA THR A 172 -10.07 -8.61 -20.33
C THR A 172 -10.73 -7.72 -19.26
N CYS A 173 -11.27 -8.29 -18.18
CA CYS A 173 -12.01 -7.55 -17.16
C CYS A 173 -11.27 -7.51 -15.82
N LEU A 174 -10.57 -6.43 -15.57
CA LEU A 174 -9.80 -6.20 -14.33
C LEU A 174 -10.68 -5.95 -13.09
N LEU A 175 -11.99 -5.75 -13.27
CA LEU A 175 -12.92 -5.43 -12.18
C LEU A 175 -13.18 -6.61 -11.24
N TYR A 176 -12.91 -7.83 -11.69
CA TYR A 176 -13.26 -9.05 -10.96
C TYR A 176 -12.07 -9.68 -10.20
N THR A 177 -10.90 -9.09 -10.30
CA THR A 177 -9.69 -9.62 -9.66
C THR A 177 -9.42 -9.07 -8.28
N SER A 178 -10.16 -8.04 -7.86
CA SER A 178 -10.01 -7.43 -6.54
C SER A 178 -11.34 -7.40 -5.82
N PRO A 179 -11.47 -8.04 -4.65
CA PRO A 179 -12.63 -7.83 -3.79
C PRO A 179 -12.70 -6.35 -3.43
N SER A 180 -13.83 -5.70 -3.76
CA SER A 180 -14.09 -4.32 -3.36
C SER A 180 -14.98 -4.31 -2.12
N PRO A 181 -14.76 -3.41 -1.15
CA PRO A 181 -15.68 -3.22 -0.04
C PRO A 181 -17.12 -2.91 -0.47
N ARG A 182 -17.33 -2.45 -1.71
CA ARG A 182 -18.67 -2.22 -2.28
C ARG A 182 -19.39 -3.51 -2.70
N ASP A 183 -18.64 -4.60 -2.93
CA ASP A 183 -19.24 -5.88 -3.36
C ASP A 183 -19.83 -6.64 -2.18
N SER A 184 -19.52 -6.26 -0.95
CA SER A 184 -20.06 -6.84 0.28
C SER A 184 -21.42 -6.26 0.70
N SER A 185 -21.91 -5.21 0.04
CA SER A 185 -23.12 -4.46 0.42
C SER A 185 -24.37 -4.81 -0.41
N LYS A 186 -24.33 -5.92 -1.17
CA LYS A 186 -25.49 -6.42 -1.93
C LYS A 186 -25.96 -7.78 -1.43
#